data_c4fdf5da2228d51b9fad1c9ae89ad487
#
_entry.id   c4fdf5da2228d51b9fad1c9ae89ad487
#
_cell.length_a   1.000
_cell.length_b   1.000
_cell.length_c   1.000
_cell.angle_alpha   90.00
_cell.angle_beta   90.00
_cell.angle_gamma   90.00
#
_symmetry.space_group_name_H-M   'P 1'
#
loop_
_entity.id
_entity.type
_entity.pdbx_description
1 polymer ?
#
loop_
_entity_poly.entity_id
_entity_poly.type
_entity_poly.pdbx_seq_one_letter_code
_entity_poly.pdbx_strand_id
1 'polypeptide(L)'
;MKHLLILLLLIILSSQAFPQNTQITSFSKSKKLLLKLYKDNPVTLYCGCSFKGKKPNLSSCGYIPKKDNKRANRIEWEHVVPAHSFGQSFSEWRNGHPKCVTKKGKKFKGRKCAEKMNKEYRRMQADMFNLYPAIGEVNRSFS
;
A
#
# COMPACT_ATOMS: atom_id res chain seq x y z
N MET A 1 -34.95 -31.49 -9.57
CA MET A 1 -35.14 -30.04 -9.70
C MET A 1 -34.77 -29.27 -8.43
N LYS A 2 -35.19 -29.65 -7.23
CA LYS A 2 -34.87 -28.95 -5.96
C LYS A 2 -33.35 -28.88 -5.67
N HIS A 3 -32.59 -29.95 -5.91
CA HIS A 3 -31.14 -29.96 -5.68
C HIS A 3 -30.36 -29.09 -6.68
N LEU A 4 -30.83 -28.94 -7.93
CA LEU A 4 -30.24 -28.06 -8.92
C LEU A 4 -30.41 -26.58 -8.58
N LEU A 5 -31.56 -26.22 -8.00
CA LEU A 5 -31.84 -24.86 -7.53
C LEU A 5 -30.94 -24.48 -6.33
N ILE A 6 -30.69 -25.41 -5.41
CA ILE A 6 -29.80 -25.19 -4.24
C ILE A 6 -28.35 -25.01 -4.71
N LEU A 7 -27.91 -25.80 -5.68
CA LEU A 7 -26.56 -25.65 -6.25
C LEU A 7 -26.36 -24.29 -6.95
N LEU A 8 -27.37 -23.83 -7.70
CA LEU A 8 -27.33 -22.50 -8.33
C LEU A 8 -27.32 -21.36 -7.29
N LEU A 9 -28.06 -21.49 -6.19
CA LEU A 9 -28.06 -20.52 -5.10
C LEU A 9 -26.68 -20.44 -4.41
N LEU A 10 -26.02 -21.57 -4.20
CA LEU A 10 -24.67 -21.61 -3.61
C LEU A 10 -23.61 -20.97 -4.50
N ILE A 11 -23.73 -21.09 -5.81
CA ILE A 11 -22.79 -20.45 -6.77
C ILE A 11 -22.96 -18.92 -6.77
N ILE A 12 -24.18 -18.42 -6.61
CA ILE A 12 -24.45 -16.96 -6.56
C ILE A 12 -23.95 -16.34 -5.24
N LEU A 13 -23.92 -17.08 -4.14
CA LEU A 13 -23.39 -16.59 -2.85
C LEU A 13 -21.87 -16.56 -2.77
N SER A 14 -21.16 -17.23 -3.67
CA SER A 14 -19.68 -17.27 -3.67
C SER A 14 -19.00 -16.08 -4.34
N SER A 15 -19.71 -15.18 -5.00
CA SER A 15 -19.17 -13.94 -5.55
C SER A 15 -19.12 -12.80 -4.53
N GLN A 16 -18.53 -13.06 -3.36
CA GLN A 16 -18.11 -11.99 -2.45
C GLN A 16 -16.95 -11.26 -3.10
N ALA A 17 -17.24 -10.29 -3.95
CA ALA A 17 -16.23 -9.37 -4.44
C ALA A 17 -15.67 -8.62 -3.23
N PHE A 18 -14.43 -8.91 -2.85
CA PHE A 18 -13.73 -8.10 -1.86
C PHE A 18 -13.83 -6.63 -2.27
N PRO A 19 -14.13 -5.72 -1.33
CA PRO A 19 -14.26 -4.31 -1.65
C PRO A 19 -12.94 -3.80 -2.24
N GLN A 20 -12.92 -3.65 -3.56
CA GLN A 20 -11.76 -3.12 -4.28
C GLN A 20 -11.81 -1.59 -4.25
N ASN A 21 -10.68 -0.94 -4.03
CA ASN A 21 -10.59 0.50 -4.14
C ASN A 21 -10.88 0.98 -5.57
N THR A 22 -12.08 1.50 -5.80
CA THR A 22 -12.51 2.04 -7.10
C THR A 22 -12.37 3.56 -7.21
N GLN A 23 -12.21 4.26 -6.10
CA GLN A 23 -12.30 5.71 -5.98
C GLN A 23 -10.95 6.44 -5.93
N ILE A 24 -10.01 5.90 -5.18
CA ILE A 24 -8.76 6.60 -4.89
C ILE A 24 -7.64 6.07 -5.80
N THR A 25 -7.12 6.94 -6.66
CA THR A 25 -6.00 6.64 -7.56
C THR A 25 -4.71 7.36 -7.20
N SER A 26 -4.67 8.00 -6.03
CA SER A 26 -3.51 8.75 -5.56
C SER A 26 -3.03 8.23 -4.21
N PHE A 27 -1.88 7.59 -4.19
CA PHE A 27 -1.22 7.14 -2.95
C PHE A 27 -1.00 8.30 -1.96
N SER A 28 -0.68 9.49 -2.45
CA SER A 28 -0.55 10.67 -1.61
C SER A 28 -1.87 11.10 -0.98
N LYS A 29 -3.01 10.94 -1.68
CA LYS A 29 -4.34 11.20 -1.13
C LYS A 29 -4.68 10.17 -0.04
N SER A 30 -4.44 8.90 -0.28
CA SER A 30 -4.65 7.83 0.72
C SER A 30 -3.85 8.10 1.99
N LYS A 31 -2.57 8.45 1.89
CA LYS A 31 -1.74 8.79 3.05
C LYS A 31 -2.30 9.96 3.89
N LYS A 32 -2.89 10.97 3.26
CA LYS A 32 -3.52 12.09 3.98
C LYS A 32 -4.81 11.65 4.68
N LEU A 33 -5.61 10.81 4.05
CA LEU A 33 -6.84 10.27 4.64
C LEU A 33 -6.52 9.34 5.81
N LEU A 34 -5.54 8.47 5.66
CA LEU A 34 -5.09 7.56 6.71
C LEU A 34 -4.55 8.30 7.94
N LEU A 35 -3.81 9.40 7.77
CA LEU A 35 -3.40 10.24 8.90
C LEU A 35 -4.59 10.80 9.69
N LYS A 36 -5.72 11.08 9.03
CA LYS A 36 -6.95 11.50 9.72
C LYS A 36 -7.62 10.32 10.41
N LEU A 37 -7.68 9.16 9.75
CA LEU A 37 -8.31 7.96 10.27
C LEU A 37 -7.60 7.43 11.53
N TYR A 38 -6.27 7.47 11.54
CA TYR A 38 -5.44 7.04 12.68
C TYR A 38 -5.30 8.10 13.79
N LYS A 39 -6.05 9.22 13.73
CA LYS A 39 -5.94 10.32 14.72
C LYS A 39 -6.27 9.85 16.14
N ASP A 40 -7.30 9.02 16.29
CA ASP A 40 -7.81 8.59 17.59
C ASP A 40 -7.13 7.31 18.11
N ASN A 41 -6.53 6.53 17.23
CA ASN A 41 -5.73 5.34 17.59
C ASN A 41 -4.42 5.31 16.78
N PRO A 42 -3.46 6.19 17.08
CA PRO A 42 -2.22 6.34 16.34
C PRO A 42 -1.16 5.32 16.77
N VAL A 43 -1.32 4.06 16.34
CA VAL A 43 -0.40 2.96 16.68
C VAL A 43 0.18 2.34 15.42
N THR A 44 1.50 2.04 15.43
CA THR A 44 2.21 1.43 14.30
C THR A 44 2.01 -0.08 14.23
N LEU A 45 1.94 -0.63 13.01
CA LEU A 45 1.63 -2.03 12.73
C LEU A 45 2.56 -3.02 13.45
N TYR A 46 3.88 -2.91 13.24
CA TYR A 46 4.80 -3.95 13.68
C TYR A 46 5.29 -3.80 15.13
N CYS A 47 5.47 -2.55 15.57
CA CYS A 47 6.12 -2.28 16.85
C CYS A 47 5.15 -1.77 17.92
N GLY A 48 3.91 -1.47 17.58
CA GLY A 48 2.95 -0.91 18.52
C GLY A 48 3.32 0.48 19.07
N CYS A 49 4.26 1.20 18.43
CA CYS A 49 4.61 2.54 18.86
C CYS A 49 3.47 3.52 18.60
N SER A 50 3.19 4.38 19.57
CA SER A 50 2.31 5.52 19.32
C SER A 50 2.97 6.54 18.39
N PHE A 51 2.16 7.37 17.72
CA PHE A 51 2.70 8.43 16.86
C PHE A 51 1.80 9.67 16.84
N LYS A 52 2.36 10.82 16.51
CA LYS A 52 1.62 12.06 16.28
C LYS A 52 1.94 12.61 14.91
N GLY A 53 0.91 12.74 14.06
CA GLY A 53 1.11 13.11 12.66
C GLY A 53 2.01 12.13 11.94
N LYS A 54 3.22 12.53 11.56
CA LYS A 54 4.20 11.66 10.89
C LYS A 54 5.39 11.27 11.77
N LYS A 55 5.35 11.58 13.06
CA LYS A 55 6.47 11.33 13.97
C LYS A 55 6.12 10.24 14.96
N PRO A 56 6.82 9.08 14.95
CA PRO A 56 6.63 8.03 15.95
C PRO A 56 7.21 8.44 17.29
N ASN A 57 6.59 7.98 18.37
CA ASN A 57 7.14 8.00 19.70
C ASN A 57 7.85 6.67 19.97
N LEU A 58 9.15 6.61 19.70
CA LEU A 58 9.93 5.37 19.78
C LEU A 58 10.00 4.81 21.20
N SER A 59 10.00 5.68 22.22
CA SER A 59 10.04 5.27 23.63
C SER A 59 8.75 4.59 24.07
N SER A 60 7.60 4.88 23.44
CA SER A 60 6.31 4.25 23.78
C SER A 60 6.27 2.74 23.52
N CYS A 61 7.21 2.21 22.75
CA CYS A 61 7.31 0.80 22.40
C CYS A 61 8.72 0.23 22.59
N GLY A 62 9.65 0.99 23.17
CA GLY A 62 11.03 0.56 23.35
C GLY A 62 11.84 0.37 22.07
N TYR A 63 11.41 0.96 20.94
CA TYR A 63 12.14 0.81 19.68
C TYR A 63 13.44 1.59 19.67
N ILE A 64 14.55 0.90 19.42
CA ILE A 64 15.89 1.48 19.29
C ILE A 64 16.29 1.49 17.82
N PRO A 65 16.53 2.67 17.20
CA PRO A 65 16.99 2.76 15.81
C PRO A 65 18.32 2.04 15.59
N LYS A 66 18.41 1.22 14.53
CA LYS A 66 19.61 0.42 14.23
C LYS A 66 20.61 1.14 13.33
N LYS A 67 20.14 1.70 12.21
CA LYS A 67 21.01 2.25 11.16
C LYS A 67 20.55 3.61 10.64
N ASP A 68 19.26 3.81 10.42
CA ASP A 68 18.73 5.00 9.75
C ASP A 68 17.85 5.81 10.67
N ASN A 69 18.48 6.68 11.45
CA ASN A 69 17.78 7.60 12.35
C ASN A 69 16.74 8.48 11.65
N LYS A 70 16.96 8.86 10.38
CA LYS A 70 16.00 9.69 9.62
C LYS A 70 14.74 8.90 9.30
N ARG A 71 14.86 7.62 8.93
CA ARG A 71 13.70 6.76 8.67
C ARG A 71 13.05 6.27 9.95
N ALA A 72 13.81 5.97 10.99
CA ALA A 72 13.27 5.61 12.30
C ALA A 72 12.39 6.71 12.90
N ASN A 73 12.68 7.97 12.62
CA ASN A 73 11.95 9.13 13.13
C ASN A 73 10.79 9.59 12.25
N ARG A 74 10.29 8.75 11.34
CA ARG A 74 9.10 9.08 10.54
C ARG A 74 8.18 7.87 10.34
N ILE A 75 6.89 8.14 10.25
CA ILE A 75 5.90 7.16 9.82
C ILE A 75 5.95 7.03 8.29
N GLU A 76 6.03 5.80 7.83
CA GLU A 76 5.81 5.40 6.44
C GLU A 76 4.56 4.50 6.37
N TRP A 77 3.92 4.47 5.22
CA TRP A 77 2.75 3.63 4.98
C TRP A 77 3.19 2.34 4.33
N GLU A 78 3.08 1.27 5.11
CA GLU A 78 3.41 -0.08 4.69
C GLU A 78 2.30 -0.66 3.83
N HIS A 79 2.67 -1.28 2.71
CA HIS A 79 1.77 -2.15 1.97
C HIS A 79 1.91 -3.57 2.52
N VAL A 80 0.90 -4.06 3.26
CA VAL A 80 0.90 -5.42 3.84
C VAL A 80 1.03 -6.47 2.73
N VAL A 81 0.29 -6.32 1.64
CA VAL A 81 0.61 -6.99 0.37
C VAL A 81 1.61 -6.11 -0.37
N PRO A 82 2.88 -6.53 -0.52
CA PRO A 82 3.92 -5.67 -1.07
C PRO A 82 3.61 -5.15 -2.46
N ALA A 83 3.89 -3.86 -2.70
CA ALA A 83 3.68 -3.25 -4.01
C ALA A 83 4.47 -3.93 -5.13
N HIS A 84 5.56 -4.63 -4.81
CA HIS A 84 6.28 -5.49 -5.73
C HIS A 84 5.43 -6.68 -6.17
N SER A 85 4.73 -7.33 -5.24
CA SER A 85 3.93 -8.54 -5.52
C SER A 85 2.80 -8.23 -6.50
N PHE A 86 1.93 -7.28 -6.20
CA PHE A 86 0.87 -6.92 -7.15
C PHE A 86 1.40 -6.14 -8.38
N GLY A 87 2.52 -5.47 -8.26
CA GLY A 87 3.17 -4.75 -9.36
C GLY A 87 3.58 -5.68 -10.49
N GLN A 88 4.00 -6.90 -10.18
CA GLN A 88 4.38 -7.90 -11.19
C GLN A 88 3.24 -8.30 -12.14
N SER A 89 1.98 -8.08 -11.77
CA SER A 89 0.84 -8.32 -12.66
C SER A 89 0.76 -7.34 -13.82
N PHE A 90 1.47 -6.21 -13.78
CA PHE A 90 1.41 -5.15 -14.79
C PHE A 90 2.63 -5.17 -15.72
N SER A 91 2.37 -5.08 -17.03
CA SER A 91 3.42 -5.05 -18.06
C SER A 91 4.35 -3.82 -17.89
N GLU A 92 3.79 -2.68 -17.50
CA GLU A 92 4.56 -1.44 -17.28
C GLU A 92 5.56 -1.58 -16.12
N TRP A 93 5.24 -2.43 -15.14
CA TRP A 93 6.18 -2.76 -14.07
C TRP A 93 7.31 -3.68 -14.57
N ARG A 94 6.96 -4.77 -15.27
CA ARG A 94 7.96 -5.76 -15.73
C ARG A 94 8.81 -5.25 -16.88
N ASN A 95 8.16 -4.67 -17.89
CA ASN A 95 8.77 -4.36 -19.18
C ASN A 95 8.98 -2.86 -19.41
N GLY A 96 8.26 -2.00 -18.66
CA GLY A 96 8.22 -0.57 -18.92
C GLY A 96 7.17 -0.21 -19.98
N HIS A 97 7.22 1.02 -20.46
CA HIS A 97 6.31 1.55 -21.47
C HIS A 97 7.03 2.62 -22.29
N PRO A 98 6.73 2.81 -23.60
CA PRO A 98 7.38 3.84 -24.43
C PRO A 98 7.37 5.25 -23.84
N LYS A 99 6.30 5.61 -23.12
CA LYS A 99 6.16 6.90 -22.42
C LYS A 99 6.89 6.96 -21.07
N CYS A 100 7.49 5.86 -20.61
CA CYS A 100 8.27 5.82 -19.37
C CYS A 100 9.72 6.20 -19.64
N VAL A 101 9.92 7.49 -19.98
CA VAL A 101 11.23 8.09 -20.27
C VAL A 101 11.43 9.30 -19.37
N THR A 102 12.63 9.48 -18.85
CA THR A 102 13.03 10.67 -18.09
C THR A 102 13.20 11.88 -19.03
N LYS A 103 13.31 13.07 -18.47
CA LYS A 103 13.64 14.30 -19.26
C LYS A 103 14.94 14.17 -20.05
N LYS A 104 15.87 13.30 -19.62
CA LYS A 104 17.15 13.03 -20.29
C LYS A 104 17.09 11.84 -21.27
N GLY A 105 15.88 11.39 -21.65
CA GLY A 105 15.70 10.27 -22.60
C GLY A 105 15.91 8.87 -22.00
N LYS A 106 16.29 8.72 -20.73
CA LYS A 106 16.52 7.41 -20.11
C LYS A 106 15.19 6.69 -19.85
N LYS A 107 15.04 5.47 -20.39
CA LYS A 107 13.89 4.59 -20.14
C LYS A 107 13.89 4.10 -18.69
N PHE A 108 12.70 3.92 -18.13
CA PHE A 108 12.51 3.34 -16.80
C PHE A 108 11.29 2.40 -16.76
N LYS A 109 11.29 1.47 -15.80
CA LYS A 109 10.22 0.52 -15.52
C LYS A 109 9.93 0.45 -14.02
N GLY A 110 9.20 -0.57 -13.56
CA GLY A 110 8.86 -0.78 -12.16
C GLY A 110 7.78 0.18 -11.66
N ARG A 111 7.77 0.42 -10.36
CA ARG A 111 6.75 1.24 -9.67
C ARG A 111 6.43 2.56 -10.39
N LYS A 112 7.46 3.31 -10.73
CA LYS A 112 7.25 4.64 -11.36
C LYS A 112 6.58 4.57 -12.72
N CYS A 113 6.87 3.55 -13.52
CA CYS A 113 6.24 3.38 -14.81
C CYS A 113 4.80 2.91 -14.67
N ALA A 114 4.54 1.91 -13.83
CA ALA A 114 3.20 1.44 -13.54
C ALA A 114 2.31 2.55 -12.95
N GLU A 115 2.82 3.33 -11.99
CA GLU A 115 2.10 4.49 -11.43
C GLU A 115 1.78 5.54 -12.48
N LYS A 116 2.70 5.81 -13.41
CA LYS A 116 2.51 6.79 -14.49
C LYS A 116 1.47 6.32 -15.50
N MET A 117 1.51 5.06 -15.89
CA MET A 117 0.79 4.57 -17.07
C MET A 117 -0.50 3.81 -16.75
N ASN A 118 -0.58 3.16 -15.59
CA ASN A 118 -1.64 2.20 -15.30
C ASN A 118 -2.56 2.69 -14.18
N LYS A 119 -3.86 2.89 -14.50
CA LYS A 119 -4.87 3.36 -13.54
C LYS A 119 -5.16 2.32 -12.46
N GLU A 120 -5.19 1.04 -12.84
CA GLU A 120 -5.46 -0.05 -11.90
C GLU A 120 -4.32 -0.21 -10.88
N TYR A 121 -3.07 -0.17 -11.36
CA TYR A 121 -1.92 -0.12 -10.45
C TYR A 121 -2.04 1.03 -9.44
N ARG A 122 -2.45 2.24 -9.90
CA ARG A 122 -2.65 3.38 -8.99
C ARG A 122 -3.74 3.12 -7.95
N ARG A 123 -4.82 2.42 -8.31
CA ARG A 123 -5.88 2.02 -7.36
C ARG A 123 -5.35 1.04 -6.32
N MET A 124 -4.64 0.00 -6.75
CA MET A 124 -4.04 -0.98 -5.84
C MET A 124 -3.00 -0.35 -4.92
N GLN A 125 -2.13 0.51 -5.45
CA GLN A 125 -1.15 1.25 -4.64
C GLN A 125 -1.80 2.21 -3.63
N ALA A 126 -2.98 2.71 -3.93
CA ALA A 126 -3.72 3.66 -3.10
C ALA A 126 -4.78 2.99 -2.22
N ASP A 127 -4.86 1.67 -2.21
CA ASP A 127 -5.82 0.93 -1.41
C ASP A 127 -5.53 1.08 0.08
N MET A 128 -6.45 1.73 0.79
CA MET A 128 -6.29 2.03 2.22
C MET A 128 -6.42 0.78 3.10
N PHE A 129 -7.08 -0.28 2.64
CA PHE A 129 -7.14 -1.57 3.35
C PHE A 129 -5.80 -2.31 3.35
N ASN A 130 -4.92 -1.96 2.42
CA ASN A 130 -3.57 -2.52 2.31
C ASN A 130 -2.48 -1.61 2.90
N LEU A 131 -2.86 -0.47 3.52
CA LEU A 131 -1.91 0.55 3.98
C LEU A 131 -1.97 0.75 5.49
N TYR A 132 -0.87 0.46 6.18
CA TYR A 132 -0.76 0.58 7.62
C TYR A 132 0.42 1.47 8.02
N PRO A 133 0.30 2.23 9.14
CA PRO A 133 1.42 3.06 9.61
C PRO A 133 2.52 2.17 10.17
N ALA A 134 3.75 2.43 9.76
CA ALA A 134 4.94 1.73 10.27
C ALA A 134 6.07 2.71 10.53
N ILE A 135 6.99 2.37 11.44
CA ILE A 135 8.27 3.07 11.55
C ILE A 135 9.04 2.91 10.24
N GLY A 136 9.50 3.98 9.64
CA GLY A 136 10.10 3.92 8.30
C GLY A 136 11.35 3.05 8.19
N GLU A 137 12.13 2.88 9.28
CA GLU A 137 13.25 1.95 9.30
C GLU A 137 12.78 0.50 9.26
N VAL A 138 11.70 0.17 10.00
CA VAL A 138 11.09 -1.16 10.01
C VAL A 138 10.45 -1.46 8.65
N ASN A 139 9.68 -0.53 8.11
CA ASN A 139 9.08 -0.66 6.77
C ASN A 139 10.12 -1.04 5.72
N ARG A 140 11.30 -0.40 5.73
CA ARG A 140 12.39 -0.72 4.80
C ARG A 140 12.91 -2.15 4.95
N SER A 141 12.83 -2.73 6.15
CA SER A 141 13.36 -4.08 6.40
C SER A 141 12.46 -5.18 5.86
N PHE A 142 11.18 -4.88 5.59
CA PHE A 142 10.17 -5.80 5.06
C PHE A 142 9.79 -5.50 3.59
N SER A 143 10.38 -4.50 2.92
CA SER A 143 10.07 -4.10 1.54
C SER A 143 11.15 -4.50 0.53
#